data_c5e08b322fc1ed4d9670767d4601cf28
#
_entry.id   c5e08b322fc1ed4d9670767d4601cf28
#
_cell.length_a   1.000
_cell.length_b   1.000
_cell.length_c   1.000
_cell.angle_alpha   90.00
_cell.angle_beta   90.00
_cell.angle_gamma   90.00
#
_symmetry.space_group_name_H-M   'P 1'
#
loop_
_entity.id
_entity.type
_entity.pdbx_description
1 polymer ?
#
loop_
_entity_poly.entity_id
_entity_poly.type
_entity_poly.pdbx_seq_one_letter_code
_entity_poly.pdbx_strand_id
1 'polypeptide(L)'
;MPLSEQNLASRIRQHPAKIRDVSLAVIGILLFASSIHQGFPVKLLALFGLTGTALVIVYSTLKQRPLETFGLDIIRKKTLLYCLPAAGLGLLLGMLSRNSFDISIFPSIISGVALVAPLVGAMEELIFRGYVQGHLRVIGRIFSVIYSSAVHTCYKLLVILSLTIPLQFDFFYLVLWTFLGGLLIGSLKELSRSSLPPMLAHAVFDVVLYGGLATFPAWVWA
;
A
#
# COMPACT_ATOMS: atom_id res chain seq x y z
N MET A 1 26.92 -6.75 -23.15
CA MET A 1 26.73 -5.45 -22.47
C MET A 1 26.41 -5.69 -21.02
N PRO A 2 27.19 -5.20 -20.08
CA PRO A 2 26.86 -5.37 -18.67
C PRO A 2 25.56 -4.63 -18.35
N LEU A 3 24.70 -5.25 -17.52
CA LEU A 3 23.37 -4.75 -17.10
C LEU A 3 23.38 -3.37 -16.40
N SER A 4 24.56 -2.82 -16.11
CA SER A 4 24.76 -1.55 -15.41
C SER A 4 24.57 -0.29 -16.28
N GLU A 5 24.57 -0.40 -17.61
CA GLU A 5 24.56 0.77 -18.50
C GLU A 5 23.23 1.04 -19.21
N GLN A 6 22.21 0.22 -19.00
CA GLN A 6 20.88 0.53 -19.53
C GLN A 6 20.25 1.65 -18.70
N ASN A 7 20.09 2.83 -19.32
CA ASN A 7 19.43 3.93 -18.67
C ASN A 7 17.94 3.65 -18.45
N LEU A 8 17.31 4.36 -17.49
CA LEU A 8 15.91 4.21 -17.11
C LEU A 8 14.97 4.25 -18.33
N ALA A 9 15.23 5.17 -19.27
CA ALA A 9 14.40 5.34 -20.47
C ALA A 9 14.40 4.10 -21.38
N SER A 10 15.53 3.42 -21.52
CA SER A 10 15.61 2.19 -22.33
C SER A 10 14.79 1.05 -21.70
N ARG A 11 14.85 0.89 -20.38
CA ARG A 11 14.06 -0.12 -19.65
C ARG A 11 12.57 0.12 -19.76
N ILE A 12 12.12 1.39 -19.66
CA ILE A 12 10.71 1.76 -19.86
C ILE A 12 10.25 1.36 -21.27
N ARG A 13 11.05 1.66 -22.30
CA ARG A 13 10.72 1.33 -23.70
C ARG A 13 10.66 -0.19 -23.96
N GLN A 14 11.38 -1.00 -23.20
CA GLN A 14 11.37 -2.47 -23.33
C GLN A 14 10.10 -3.11 -22.71
N HIS A 15 9.38 -2.41 -21.81
CA HIS A 15 8.25 -2.98 -21.09
C HIS A 15 6.98 -2.09 -21.16
N PRO A 16 6.55 -1.63 -22.36
CA PRO A 16 5.50 -0.63 -22.50
C PRO A 16 4.15 -1.09 -21.93
N ALA A 17 3.81 -2.38 -22.10
CA ALA A 17 2.56 -2.93 -21.59
C ALA A 17 2.50 -2.88 -20.05
N LYS A 18 3.57 -3.30 -19.37
CA LYS A 18 3.61 -3.26 -17.89
C LYS A 18 3.51 -1.83 -17.35
N ILE A 19 4.19 -0.88 -18.00
CA ILE A 19 4.15 0.52 -17.61
C ILE A 19 2.75 1.09 -17.80
N ARG A 20 2.12 0.84 -18.96
CA ARG A 20 0.75 1.25 -19.23
C ARG A 20 -0.21 0.71 -18.19
N ASP A 21 -0.16 -0.60 -17.91
CA ASP A 21 -1.10 -1.27 -17.01
C ASP A 21 -0.94 -0.75 -15.57
N VAL A 22 0.31 -0.55 -15.10
CA VAL A 22 0.56 0.10 -13.80
C VAL A 22 0.06 1.54 -13.79
N SER A 23 0.31 2.32 -14.84
CA SER A 23 -0.15 3.71 -14.91
C SER A 23 -1.68 3.81 -14.84
N LEU A 24 -2.38 2.94 -15.57
CA LEU A 24 -3.85 2.90 -15.53
C LEU A 24 -4.38 2.50 -14.14
N ALA A 25 -3.78 1.49 -13.51
CA ALA A 25 -4.16 1.09 -12.16
C ALA A 25 -3.89 2.21 -11.13
N VAL A 26 -2.76 2.90 -11.25
CA VAL A 26 -2.41 4.04 -10.37
C VAL A 26 -3.39 5.20 -10.57
N ILE A 27 -3.70 5.57 -11.81
CA ILE A 27 -4.69 6.63 -12.08
C ILE A 27 -6.04 6.25 -11.47
N GLY A 28 -6.50 5.02 -11.66
CA GLY A 28 -7.77 4.56 -11.10
C GLY A 28 -7.81 4.60 -9.57
N ILE A 29 -6.77 4.13 -8.89
CA ILE A 29 -6.75 4.13 -7.42
C ILE A 29 -6.61 5.55 -6.83
N LEU A 30 -5.91 6.46 -7.50
CA LEU A 30 -5.85 7.86 -7.08
C LEU A 30 -7.18 8.58 -7.35
N LEU A 31 -7.89 8.23 -8.42
CA LEU A 31 -9.24 8.73 -8.68
C LEU A 31 -10.22 8.25 -7.60
N PHE A 32 -10.16 6.97 -7.20
CA PHE A 32 -10.89 6.44 -6.05
C PHE A 32 -10.59 7.25 -4.79
N ALA A 33 -9.32 7.40 -4.45
CA ALA A 33 -8.89 8.09 -3.23
C ALA A 33 -9.38 9.54 -3.16
N SER A 34 -9.31 10.26 -4.28
CA SER A 34 -9.71 11.69 -4.34
C SER A 34 -11.22 11.92 -4.26
N SER A 35 -12.05 10.89 -4.45
CA SER A 35 -13.51 11.05 -4.61
C SER A 35 -14.36 10.18 -3.67
N ILE A 36 -13.76 9.28 -2.88
CA ILE A 36 -14.51 8.32 -2.05
C ILE A 36 -15.41 8.99 -1.01
N HIS A 37 -14.99 10.12 -0.44
CA HIS A 37 -15.74 10.84 0.59
C HIS A 37 -16.57 12.01 0.03
N GLN A 38 -16.51 12.23 -1.29
CA GLN A 38 -17.28 13.29 -1.94
C GLN A 38 -18.76 12.93 -2.08
N GLY A 39 -19.61 13.97 -2.23
CA GLY A 39 -21.03 13.79 -2.50
C GLY A 39 -21.29 13.30 -3.93
N PHE A 40 -22.56 12.86 -4.18
CA PHE A 40 -23.02 12.57 -5.54
C PHE A 40 -23.08 13.88 -6.37
N PRO A 41 -22.67 13.92 -7.65
CA PRO A 41 -22.26 12.79 -8.50
C PRO A 41 -20.75 12.45 -8.45
N VAL A 42 -19.93 13.25 -7.74
CA VAL A 42 -18.46 13.07 -7.72
C VAL A 42 -18.07 11.68 -7.17
N LYS A 43 -18.84 11.15 -6.24
CA LYS A 43 -18.62 9.79 -5.70
C LYS A 43 -18.66 8.69 -6.77
N LEU A 44 -19.29 8.92 -7.93
CA LEU A 44 -19.25 7.97 -9.04
C LEU A 44 -17.82 7.78 -9.58
N LEU A 45 -16.96 8.81 -9.49
CA LEU A 45 -15.56 8.71 -9.89
C LEU A 45 -14.79 7.73 -9.00
N ALA A 46 -15.16 7.61 -7.71
CA ALA A 46 -14.58 6.59 -6.84
C ALA A 46 -14.94 5.18 -7.32
N LEU A 47 -16.20 4.95 -7.67
CA LEU A 47 -16.64 3.66 -8.21
C LEU A 47 -15.91 3.32 -9.51
N PHE A 48 -15.83 4.26 -10.46
CA PHE A 48 -15.12 4.07 -11.72
C PHE A 48 -13.61 3.85 -11.49
N GLY A 49 -12.99 4.62 -10.58
CA GLY A 49 -11.58 4.48 -10.24
C GLY A 49 -11.28 3.09 -9.66
N LEU A 50 -12.05 2.64 -8.67
CA LEU A 50 -11.87 1.34 -8.04
C LEU A 50 -12.13 0.19 -9.04
N THR A 51 -13.24 0.26 -9.77
CA THR A 51 -13.61 -0.77 -10.77
C THR A 51 -12.56 -0.82 -11.89
N GLY A 52 -12.15 0.33 -12.41
CA GLY A 52 -11.10 0.41 -13.44
C GLY A 52 -9.78 -0.17 -12.97
N THR A 53 -9.35 0.16 -11.74
CA THR A 53 -8.16 -0.43 -11.12
C THR A 53 -8.28 -1.94 -11.02
N ALA A 54 -9.39 -2.45 -10.49
CA ALA A 54 -9.62 -3.88 -10.36
C ALA A 54 -9.59 -4.60 -11.72
N LEU A 55 -10.25 -4.05 -12.75
CA LEU A 55 -10.26 -4.61 -14.10
C LEU A 55 -8.87 -4.64 -14.72
N VAL A 56 -8.06 -3.58 -14.58
CA VAL A 56 -6.69 -3.55 -15.09
C VAL A 56 -5.83 -4.59 -14.38
N ILE A 57 -5.92 -4.67 -13.05
CA ILE A 57 -5.19 -5.67 -12.27
C ILE A 57 -5.59 -7.09 -12.70
N VAL A 58 -6.88 -7.40 -12.74
CA VAL A 58 -7.37 -8.72 -13.16
C VAL A 58 -6.92 -9.05 -14.57
N TYR A 59 -7.14 -8.16 -15.53
CA TYR A 59 -6.76 -8.39 -16.94
C TYR A 59 -5.26 -8.64 -17.10
N SER A 60 -4.42 -7.83 -16.47
CA SER A 60 -2.97 -7.97 -16.59
C SER A 60 -2.45 -9.22 -15.86
N THR A 61 -3.10 -9.64 -14.76
CA THR A 61 -2.70 -10.83 -14.00
C THR A 61 -3.20 -12.13 -14.62
N LEU A 62 -4.35 -12.13 -15.32
CA LEU A 62 -4.83 -13.32 -16.05
C LEU A 62 -3.86 -13.75 -17.16
N LYS A 63 -3.08 -12.82 -17.72
CA LYS A 63 -2.03 -13.08 -18.71
C LYS A 63 -0.71 -13.57 -18.11
N GLN A 64 -0.57 -13.49 -16.81
CA GLN A 64 0.62 -13.89 -16.04
C GLN A 64 0.17 -14.88 -14.98
N ARG A 65 1.10 -15.47 -14.24
CA ARG A 65 0.76 -16.28 -13.08
C ARG A 65 0.35 -15.34 -11.93
N PRO A 66 -0.94 -15.31 -11.50
CA PRO A 66 -1.41 -14.31 -10.53
C PRO A 66 -0.62 -14.32 -9.22
N LEU A 67 -0.37 -15.51 -8.66
CA LEU A 67 0.37 -15.65 -7.40
C LEU A 67 1.81 -15.14 -7.53
N GLU A 68 2.47 -15.38 -8.66
CA GLU A 68 3.81 -14.87 -8.94
C GLU A 68 3.82 -13.34 -9.06
N THR A 69 2.83 -12.77 -9.76
CA THR A 69 2.67 -11.34 -9.92
C THR A 69 2.57 -10.62 -8.58
N PHE A 70 1.78 -11.17 -7.66
CA PHE A 70 1.61 -10.62 -6.33
C PHE A 70 2.72 -11.02 -5.34
N GLY A 71 3.65 -11.92 -5.74
CA GLY A 71 4.69 -12.45 -4.85
C GLY A 71 4.12 -13.32 -3.73
N LEU A 72 3.08 -14.12 -4.06
CA LEU A 72 2.41 -15.07 -3.16
C LEU A 72 2.63 -16.53 -3.60
N ASP A 73 3.35 -16.76 -4.68
CA ASP A 73 3.54 -18.06 -5.32
C ASP A 73 4.38 -19.04 -4.49
N ILE A 74 5.28 -18.53 -3.66
CA ILE A 74 6.21 -19.38 -2.90
C ILE A 74 6.37 -18.85 -1.48
N ILE A 75 5.87 -19.63 -0.49
CA ILE A 75 6.22 -19.44 0.91
C ILE A 75 7.51 -20.23 1.18
N ARG A 76 8.64 -19.54 1.17
CA ARG A 76 9.95 -20.13 1.49
C ARG A 76 10.26 -19.97 2.99
N LYS A 77 11.16 -20.80 3.53
CA LYS A 77 11.69 -20.60 4.90
C LYS A 77 12.19 -19.16 5.12
N LYS A 78 12.85 -18.58 4.08
CA LYS A 78 13.29 -17.19 4.09
C LYS A 78 12.12 -16.20 4.23
N THR A 79 10.98 -16.44 3.59
CA THR A 79 9.78 -15.59 3.70
C THR A 79 9.29 -15.56 5.15
N LEU A 80 9.23 -16.72 5.79
CA LEU A 80 8.79 -16.83 7.20
C LEU A 80 9.78 -16.14 8.15
N LEU A 81 11.09 -16.20 7.87
CA LEU A 81 12.09 -15.48 8.65
C LEU A 81 11.86 -13.96 8.61
N TYR A 82 11.45 -13.40 7.45
CA TYR A 82 11.13 -11.99 7.31
C TYR A 82 9.80 -11.59 7.95
N CYS A 83 8.92 -12.52 8.28
CA CYS A 83 7.67 -12.22 8.99
C CYS A 83 7.92 -11.71 10.41
N LEU A 84 8.98 -12.16 11.10
CA LEU A 84 9.30 -11.68 12.44
C LEU A 84 9.70 -10.20 12.46
N PRO A 85 10.71 -9.72 11.69
CA PRO A 85 11.01 -8.29 11.61
C PRO A 85 9.87 -7.48 11.01
N ALA A 86 9.03 -8.07 10.14
CA ALA A 86 7.84 -7.41 9.61
C ALA A 86 6.80 -7.12 10.71
N ALA A 87 6.50 -8.11 11.56
CA ALA A 87 5.62 -7.91 12.71
C ALA A 87 6.17 -6.85 13.68
N GLY A 88 7.48 -6.90 13.97
CA GLY A 88 8.15 -5.89 14.80
C GLY A 88 8.06 -4.49 14.20
N LEU A 89 8.23 -4.35 12.88
CA LEU A 89 8.06 -3.07 12.17
C LEU A 89 6.62 -2.57 12.28
N GLY A 90 5.63 -3.42 12.03
CA GLY A 90 4.21 -3.06 12.15
C GLY A 90 3.84 -2.60 13.56
N LEU A 91 4.33 -3.32 14.58
CA LEU A 91 4.17 -2.96 15.99
C LEU A 91 4.76 -1.58 16.26
N LEU A 92 6.01 -1.34 15.88
CA LEU A 92 6.69 -0.07 16.09
C LEU A 92 5.95 1.09 15.42
N LEU A 93 5.57 0.94 14.14
CA LEU A 93 4.85 1.98 13.41
C LEU A 93 3.47 2.26 14.04
N GLY A 94 2.74 1.22 14.46
CA GLY A 94 1.48 1.36 15.16
C GLY A 94 1.60 2.11 16.49
N MET A 95 2.63 1.80 17.29
CA MET A 95 2.92 2.50 18.54
C MET A 95 3.27 3.97 18.31
N LEU A 96 4.11 4.27 17.32
CA LEU A 96 4.48 5.65 16.97
C LEU A 96 3.25 6.44 16.50
N SER A 97 2.38 5.83 15.69
CA SER A 97 1.14 6.48 15.24
C SER A 97 0.19 6.75 16.40
N ARG A 98 -0.01 5.81 17.31
CA ARG A 98 -0.84 6.03 18.51
C ARG A 98 -0.29 7.15 19.39
N ASN A 99 1.02 7.21 19.58
CA ASN A 99 1.65 8.30 20.32
C ASN A 99 1.43 9.66 19.64
N SER A 100 1.45 9.71 18.31
CA SER A 100 1.17 10.97 17.56
C SER A 100 -0.28 11.43 17.63
N PHE A 101 -1.20 10.53 17.98
CA PHE A 101 -2.62 10.85 18.23
C PHE A 101 -2.94 11.09 19.72
N ASP A 102 -1.92 11.19 20.58
CA ASP A 102 -2.07 11.37 22.03
C ASP A 102 -2.95 10.30 22.70
N ILE A 103 -2.93 9.08 22.17
CA ILE A 103 -3.63 7.93 22.75
C ILE A 103 -2.62 6.92 23.31
N SER A 104 -3.10 6.05 24.23
CA SER A 104 -2.23 5.06 24.87
C SER A 104 -1.47 4.23 23.83
N ILE A 105 -0.16 4.05 24.01
CA ILE A 105 0.74 3.36 23.07
C ILE A 105 0.24 1.95 22.72
N PHE A 106 -0.31 1.24 23.71
CA PHE A 106 -0.96 -0.05 23.49
C PHE A 106 -2.47 0.07 23.66
N PRO A 107 -3.25 -0.58 22.80
CA PRO A 107 -4.70 -0.66 22.99
C PRO A 107 -5.03 -1.48 24.23
N SER A 108 -5.98 -1.02 25.03
CA SER A 108 -6.48 -1.77 26.20
C SER A 108 -7.35 -2.97 25.81
N ILE A 109 -7.97 -2.91 24.65
CA ILE A 109 -8.81 -3.97 24.07
C ILE A 109 -8.56 -4.08 22.56
N ILE A 110 -8.73 -5.28 22.00
CA ILE A 110 -8.78 -5.47 20.55
C ILE A 110 -10.25 -5.40 20.13
N SER A 111 -10.63 -4.31 19.47
CA SER A 111 -11.99 -4.07 18.99
C SER A 111 -12.31 -4.82 17.70
N GLY A 112 -13.59 -4.91 17.32
CA GLY A 112 -13.99 -5.44 16.02
C GLY A 112 -13.38 -4.68 14.85
N VAL A 113 -13.18 -3.37 14.98
CA VAL A 113 -12.48 -2.54 13.99
C VAL A 113 -11.04 -3.01 13.79
N ALA A 114 -10.31 -3.24 14.88
CA ALA A 114 -8.93 -3.73 14.83
C ALA A 114 -8.79 -5.14 14.23
N LEU A 115 -9.85 -5.95 14.21
CA LEU A 115 -9.85 -7.26 13.55
C LEU A 115 -10.14 -7.17 12.05
N VAL A 116 -10.87 -6.15 11.60
CA VAL A 116 -11.27 -5.99 10.19
C VAL A 116 -10.32 -5.07 9.43
N ALA A 117 -9.78 -4.02 10.06
CA ALA A 117 -8.83 -3.09 9.43
C ALA A 117 -7.64 -3.78 8.72
N PRO A 118 -7.05 -4.86 9.29
CA PRO A 118 -5.99 -5.61 8.60
C PRO A 118 -6.34 -6.13 7.21
N LEU A 119 -7.62 -6.34 6.91
CA LEU A 119 -8.05 -6.72 5.55
C LEU A 119 -7.86 -5.57 4.56
N VAL A 120 -8.11 -4.34 4.99
CA VAL A 120 -7.86 -3.13 4.19
C VAL A 120 -6.36 -2.99 3.94
N GLY A 121 -5.54 -3.05 4.99
CA GLY A 121 -4.09 -3.01 4.89
C GLY A 121 -3.52 -4.11 3.99
N ALA A 122 -4.02 -5.34 4.10
CA ALA A 122 -3.61 -6.45 3.23
C ALA A 122 -3.95 -6.18 1.75
N MET A 123 -5.14 -5.62 1.45
CA MET A 123 -5.52 -5.24 0.09
C MET A 123 -4.62 -4.12 -0.45
N GLU A 124 -4.29 -3.14 0.37
CA GLU A 124 -3.35 -2.07 -0.02
C GLU A 124 -1.97 -2.64 -0.35
N GLU A 125 -1.46 -3.56 0.48
CA GLU A 125 -0.17 -4.20 0.20
C GLU A 125 -0.20 -5.06 -1.07
N LEU A 126 -1.32 -5.72 -1.39
CA LEU A 126 -1.48 -6.42 -2.66
C LEU A 126 -1.44 -5.46 -3.85
N ILE A 127 -2.07 -4.31 -3.75
CA ILE A 127 -2.08 -3.30 -4.82
C ILE A 127 -0.69 -2.65 -4.94
N PHE A 128 -0.18 -2.06 -3.86
CA PHE A 128 1.03 -1.23 -3.96
C PHE A 128 2.31 -2.09 -4.01
N ARG A 129 2.47 -3.09 -3.15
CA ARG A 129 3.68 -3.93 -3.11
C ARG A 129 3.54 -5.12 -4.05
N GLY A 130 2.39 -5.78 -4.05
CA GLY A 130 2.12 -6.88 -4.96
C GLY A 130 2.18 -6.43 -6.41
N TYR A 131 1.23 -5.63 -6.82
CA TYR A 131 1.04 -5.27 -8.22
C TYR A 131 1.97 -4.16 -8.70
N VAL A 132 1.89 -2.95 -8.13
CA VAL A 132 2.65 -1.77 -8.61
C VAL A 132 4.15 -2.01 -8.52
N GLN A 133 4.66 -2.31 -7.32
CA GLN A 133 6.08 -2.58 -7.12
C GLN A 133 6.55 -3.81 -7.92
N GLY A 134 5.74 -4.88 -7.93
CA GLY A 134 6.05 -6.12 -8.65
C GLY A 134 6.24 -5.90 -10.14
N HIS A 135 5.35 -5.16 -10.80
CA HIS A 135 5.42 -4.86 -12.22
C HIS A 135 6.59 -3.92 -12.56
N LEU A 136 6.82 -2.89 -11.73
CA LEU A 136 7.88 -1.90 -11.95
C LEU A 136 9.27 -2.43 -11.64
N ARG A 137 9.41 -3.60 -11.04
CA ARG A 137 10.70 -4.23 -10.76
C ARG A 137 11.54 -4.48 -12.02
N VAL A 138 10.91 -4.62 -13.19
CA VAL A 138 11.60 -4.74 -14.47
C VAL A 138 12.43 -3.49 -14.81
N ILE A 139 12.02 -2.32 -14.30
CA ILE A 139 12.75 -1.06 -14.46
C ILE A 139 13.93 -1.01 -13.48
N GLY A 140 13.72 -1.42 -12.23
CA GLY A 140 14.74 -1.45 -11.19
C GLY A 140 14.15 -1.62 -9.80
N ARG A 141 14.87 -2.32 -8.93
CA ARG A 141 14.40 -2.62 -7.55
C ARG A 141 14.19 -1.36 -6.73
N ILE A 142 15.19 -0.48 -6.69
CA ILE A 142 15.15 0.76 -5.91
C ILE A 142 14.05 1.67 -6.46
N PHE A 143 13.97 1.83 -7.79
CA PHE A 143 12.92 2.61 -8.43
C PHE A 143 11.53 2.10 -8.07
N SER A 144 11.30 0.79 -8.13
CA SER A 144 9.98 0.20 -7.84
C SER A 144 9.54 0.43 -6.39
N VAL A 145 10.48 0.34 -5.43
CA VAL A 145 10.20 0.63 -4.02
C VAL A 145 9.85 2.10 -3.82
N ILE A 146 10.67 3.03 -4.34
CA ILE A 146 10.44 4.47 -4.20
C ILE A 146 9.13 4.87 -4.86
N TYR A 147 8.89 4.46 -6.10
CA TYR A 147 7.67 4.78 -6.84
C TYR A 147 6.42 4.26 -6.14
N SER A 148 6.41 2.98 -5.75
CA SER A 148 5.28 2.38 -5.04
C SER A 148 5.00 3.08 -3.70
N SER A 149 6.03 3.46 -2.95
CA SER A 149 5.90 4.19 -1.70
C SER A 149 5.34 5.60 -1.93
N ALA A 150 5.82 6.31 -2.95
CA ALA A 150 5.31 7.63 -3.31
C ALA A 150 3.83 7.58 -3.73
N VAL A 151 3.44 6.62 -4.57
CA VAL A 151 2.05 6.44 -4.99
C VAL A 151 1.15 6.07 -3.80
N HIS A 152 1.61 5.19 -2.91
CA HIS A 152 0.86 4.86 -1.70
C HIS A 152 0.68 6.08 -0.79
N THR A 153 1.70 6.90 -0.62
CA THR A 153 1.62 8.15 0.15
C THR A 153 0.64 9.14 -0.51
N CYS A 154 0.68 9.30 -1.84
CA CYS A 154 -0.29 10.11 -2.57
C CYS A 154 -1.73 9.60 -2.38
N TYR A 155 -1.92 8.28 -2.43
CA TYR A 155 -3.22 7.66 -2.18
C TYR A 155 -3.74 8.02 -0.78
N LYS A 156 -2.95 7.81 0.29
CA LYS A 156 -3.32 8.15 1.66
C LYS A 156 -3.66 9.63 1.82
N LEU A 157 -2.83 10.50 1.26
CA LEU A 157 -3.04 11.95 1.28
C LEU A 157 -4.36 12.33 0.59
N LEU A 158 -4.64 11.77 -0.59
CA LEU A 158 -5.88 12.06 -1.33
C LEU A 158 -7.13 11.55 -0.60
N VAL A 159 -7.08 10.40 0.08
CA VAL A 159 -8.19 9.92 0.92
C VAL A 159 -8.50 10.95 2.00
N ILE A 160 -7.48 11.45 2.72
CA ILE A 160 -7.69 12.45 3.78
C ILE A 160 -8.19 13.78 3.20
N LEU A 161 -7.61 14.24 2.09
CA LEU A 161 -8.06 15.48 1.43
C LEU A 161 -9.48 15.36 0.86
N SER A 162 -9.97 14.15 0.58
CA SER A 162 -11.33 13.91 0.12
C SER A 162 -12.39 13.97 1.23
N LEU A 163 -11.97 13.96 2.51
CA LEU A 163 -12.90 14.02 3.65
C LEU A 163 -13.68 15.35 3.64
N THR A 164 -14.97 15.25 3.87
CA THR A 164 -15.86 16.44 3.93
C THR A 164 -15.73 17.21 5.24
N ILE A 165 -15.18 16.56 6.27
CA ILE A 165 -14.92 17.18 7.57
C ILE A 165 -13.39 17.35 7.66
N PRO A 166 -12.90 18.60 7.81
CA PRO A 166 -11.46 18.83 7.93
C PRO A 166 -10.96 18.17 9.23
N LEU A 167 -10.04 17.26 9.08
CA LEU A 167 -9.31 16.70 10.21
C LEU A 167 -8.07 17.58 10.46
N GLN A 168 -7.79 17.88 11.72
CA GLN A 168 -6.56 18.56 12.10
C GLN A 168 -5.41 17.54 12.08
N PHE A 169 -4.86 17.30 10.87
CA PHE A 169 -3.66 16.48 10.69
C PHE A 169 -2.44 17.35 10.43
N ASP A 170 -1.32 16.96 11.01
CA ASP A 170 -0.02 17.40 10.50
C ASP A 170 0.27 16.65 9.18
N PHE A 171 -0.04 17.32 8.06
CA PHE A 171 0.18 16.76 6.73
C PHE A 171 1.65 16.42 6.46
N PHE A 172 2.58 17.20 6.99
CA PHE A 172 4.00 16.91 6.83
C PHE A 172 4.36 15.60 7.53
N TYR A 173 3.91 15.43 8.77
CA TYR A 173 4.10 14.21 9.54
C TYR A 173 3.48 13.00 8.81
N LEU A 174 2.23 13.12 8.36
CA LEU A 174 1.54 12.07 7.62
C LEU A 174 2.32 11.65 6.38
N VAL A 175 2.67 12.61 5.51
CA VAL A 175 3.39 12.35 4.25
C VAL A 175 4.76 11.72 4.53
N LEU A 176 5.52 12.28 5.47
CA LEU A 176 6.85 11.79 5.80
C LEU A 176 6.80 10.35 6.31
N TRP A 177 5.97 10.07 7.32
CA TRP A 177 5.91 8.74 7.93
C TRP A 177 5.28 7.69 7.04
N THR A 178 4.26 8.04 6.26
CA THR A 178 3.68 7.11 5.27
C THR A 178 4.72 6.76 4.19
N PHE A 179 5.50 7.74 3.73
CA PHE A 179 6.54 7.50 2.73
C PHE A 179 7.68 6.64 3.32
N LEU A 180 8.19 6.98 4.49
CA LEU A 180 9.25 6.22 5.16
C LEU A 180 8.80 4.79 5.51
N GLY A 181 7.61 4.64 6.08
CA GLY A 181 6.99 3.33 6.32
C GLY A 181 6.84 2.54 5.02
N GLY A 182 6.41 3.23 3.97
CA GLY A 182 6.31 2.67 2.62
C GLY A 182 7.65 2.14 2.09
N LEU A 183 8.74 2.87 2.27
CA LEU A 183 10.09 2.43 1.88
C LEU A 183 10.53 1.19 2.67
N LEU A 184 10.29 1.16 3.98
CA LEU A 184 10.64 0.03 4.83
C LEU A 184 9.85 -1.23 4.46
N ILE A 185 8.53 -1.12 4.32
CA ILE A 185 7.64 -2.22 3.93
C ILE A 185 7.95 -2.69 2.50
N GLY A 186 8.19 -1.77 1.56
CA GLY A 186 8.60 -2.10 0.20
C GLY A 186 9.96 -2.81 0.13
N SER A 187 10.89 -2.43 1.01
CA SER A 187 12.18 -3.11 1.15
C SER A 187 12.03 -4.53 1.70
N LEU A 188 11.13 -4.75 2.65
CA LEU A 188 10.80 -6.10 3.14
C LEU A 188 10.34 -7.00 1.99
N LYS A 189 9.51 -6.51 1.06
CA LYS A 189 9.13 -7.26 -0.13
C LYS A 189 10.33 -7.63 -1.00
N GLU A 190 11.22 -6.67 -1.29
CA GLU A 190 12.39 -6.94 -2.13
C GLU A 190 13.34 -7.96 -1.49
N LEU A 191 13.53 -7.90 -0.18
CA LEU A 191 14.39 -8.81 0.57
C LEU A 191 13.79 -10.22 0.70
N SER A 192 12.50 -10.31 1.02
CA SER A 192 11.78 -11.59 1.17
C SER A 192 11.36 -12.20 -0.17
N ARG A 193 11.23 -11.39 -1.22
CA ARG A 193 10.62 -11.72 -2.52
C ARG A 193 9.16 -12.16 -2.40
N SER A 194 8.48 -11.74 -1.36
CA SER A 194 7.08 -12.09 -1.07
C SER A 194 6.33 -10.88 -0.56
N SER A 195 5.03 -10.79 -0.85
CA SER A 195 4.16 -9.76 -0.27
C SER A 195 3.63 -10.15 1.12
N LEU A 196 3.85 -11.38 1.57
CA LEU A 196 3.39 -11.84 2.88
C LEU A 196 3.99 -11.02 4.05
N PRO A 197 5.32 -10.77 4.16
CA PRO A 197 5.87 -9.93 5.22
C PRO A 197 5.33 -8.49 5.20
N PRO A 198 5.24 -7.76 4.05
CA PRO A 198 4.52 -6.50 3.95
C PRO A 198 3.10 -6.54 4.50
N MET A 199 2.28 -7.50 4.07
CA MET A 199 0.91 -7.68 4.54
C MET A 199 0.85 -7.90 6.05
N LEU A 200 1.76 -8.70 6.61
CA LEU A 200 1.85 -8.92 8.04
C LEU A 200 2.25 -7.64 8.80
N ALA A 201 3.24 -6.89 8.29
CA ALA A 201 3.63 -5.62 8.90
C ALA A 201 2.46 -4.64 8.97
N HIS A 202 1.72 -4.50 7.87
CA HIS A 202 0.55 -3.63 7.80
C HIS A 202 -0.58 -4.13 8.69
N ALA A 203 -0.86 -5.43 8.69
CA ALA A 203 -1.89 -6.01 9.55
C ALA A 203 -1.61 -5.80 11.04
N VAL A 204 -0.36 -5.97 11.48
CA VAL A 204 0.03 -5.69 12.87
C VAL A 204 -0.07 -4.21 13.18
N PHE A 205 0.35 -3.33 12.28
CA PHE A 205 0.16 -1.89 12.38
C PHE A 205 -1.32 -1.54 12.61
N ASP A 206 -2.23 -2.07 11.80
CA ASP A 206 -3.66 -1.81 11.87
C ASP A 206 -4.26 -2.31 13.18
N VAL A 207 -3.91 -3.53 13.63
CA VAL A 207 -4.38 -4.05 14.92
C VAL A 207 -3.97 -3.14 16.06
N VAL A 208 -2.74 -2.63 16.05
CA VAL A 208 -2.26 -1.73 17.09
C VAL A 208 -2.93 -0.37 16.97
N LEU A 209 -2.94 0.23 15.79
CA LEU A 209 -3.49 1.58 15.56
C LEU A 209 -4.98 1.65 15.89
N TYR A 210 -5.76 0.72 15.37
CA TYR A 210 -7.23 0.72 15.50
C TYR A 210 -7.73 0.02 16.77
N GLY A 211 -6.85 -0.57 17.56
CA GLY A 211 -7.21 -1.16 18.85
C GLY A 211 -7.88 -0.15 19.76
N GLY A 212 -9.01 -0.56 20.38
CA GLY A 212 -9.81 0.30 21.25
C GLY A 212 -10.83 1.20 20.54
N LEU A 213 -10.81 1.30 19.20
CA LEU A 213 -11.82 2.06 18.46
C LEU A 213 -13.14 1.28 18.39
N ALA A 214 -14.25 1.94 18.69
CA ALA A 214 -15.59 1.33 18.65
C ALA A 214 -16.16 1.28 17.22
N THR A 215 -15.78 2.23 16.36
CA THR A 215 -16.27 2.37 14.99
C THR A 215 -15.12 2.63 14.04
N PHE A 216 -15.32 2.31 12.76
CA PHE A 216 -14.37 2.67 11.72
C PHE A 216 -14.27 4.19 11.59
N PRO A 217 -13.08 4.76 11.72
CA PRO A 217 -12.91 6.18 11.43
C PRO A 217 -13.10 6.44 9.93
N ALA A 218 -13.56 7.65 9.57
CA ALA A 218 -13.74 8.04 8.17
C ALA A 218 -12.44 7.93 7.34
N TRP A 219 -11.30 8.01 7.99
CA TRP A 219 -9.98 7.92 7.38
C TRP A 219 -9.38 6.50 7.37
N VAL A 220 -10.17 5.44 7.62
CA VAL A 220 -9.65 4.05 7.65
C VAL A 220 -8.96 3.64 6.34
N TRP A 221 -9.31 4.28 5.24
CA TRP A 221 -8.64 4.08 3.94
C TRP A 221 -7.35 4.91 3.77
N ALA A 222 -6.99 5.74 4.74
CA ALA A 222 -5.80 6.59 4.70
C ALA A 222 -4.60 5.99 5.45
#